data_fb3405fd20c6552b7202018cc6791be4
#
_entry.id   fb3405fd20c6552b7202018cc6791be4
#
_cell.length_a   1.000
_cell.length_b   1.000
_cell.length_c   1.000
_cell.angle_alpha   90.00
_cell.angle_beta   90.00
_cell.angle_gamma   90.00
#
_symmetry.space_group_name_H-M   'P 1'
#
loop_
_entity.id
_entity.type
_entity.pdbx_description
1 polymer ?
#
loop_
_entity_poly.entity_id
_entity_poly.type
_entity_poly.pdbx_seq_one_letter_code
_entity_poly.pdbx_strand_id
1 'polypeptide(L)'
;WVTWFSDPACAVWFADRYPTFFEDVKQVCLACCRLMGEPRPASSDYLFVLHLLDEGYGGLEHDDSTVLVYGRRNLETSSGYRKFLQLVAHEYFHQWNVRRLTPRELRPVDYNRASVIPTLWFAEGVTSYFDQLLPLTAGLSTPQDYFSDLGEDLSRYLLTPGRQVQTLRESSEEAWVKLYKADAYS
;
A
#
# COMPACT_ATOMS: atom_id res chain seq x y z
N TRP A 1 -14.63 -12.38 -2.77
CA TRP A 1 -14.01 -13.62 -3.26
C TRP A 1 -12.56 -13.29 -3.66
N VAL A 2 -11.58 -14.11 -3.23
CA VAL A 2 -10.20 -13.99 -3.69
C VAL A 2 -9.99 -15.07 -4.75
N THR A 3 -9.68 -14.66 -5.96
CA THR A 3 -9.37 -15.59 -7.05
C THR A 3 -7.87 -15.61 -7.26
N TRP A 4 -7.28 -16.79 -7.20
CA TRP A 4 -5.87 -17.00 -7.47
C TRP A 4 -5.63 -17.31 -8.93
N PHE A 5 -4.72 -16.54 -9.54
CA PHE A 5 -4.09 -16.89 -10.79
C PHE A 5 -2.60 -17.10 -10.51
N SER A 6 -2.21 -18.34 -10.26
CA SER A 6 -0.81 -18.68 -10.05
C SER A 6 -0.54 -20.09 -10.52
N ASP A 7 0.72 -20.43 -10.68
CA ASP A 7 1.15 -21.83 -10.72
C ASP A 7 0.52 -22.56 -9.52
N PRO A 8 -0.19 -23.71 -9.74
CA PRO A 8 -0.81 -24.48 -8.66
C PRO A 8 0.15 -24.82 -7.52
N ALA A 9 1.43 -25.08 -7.82
CA ALA A 9 2.45 -25.36 -6.80
C ALA A 9 2.71 -24.14 -5.92
N CYS A 10 2.72 -22.94 -6.47
CA CYS A 10 2.87 -21.69 -5.72
C CYS A 10 1.64 -21.44 -4.81
N ALA A 11 0.44 -21.70 -5.31
CA ALA A 11 -0.80 -21.54 -4.54
C ALA A 11 -0.83 -22.50 -3.32
N VAL A 12 -0.46 -23.75 -3.51
CA VAL A 12 -0.36 -24.74 -2.42
C VAL A 12 0.67 -24.31 -1.39
N TRP A 13 1.89 -23.97 -1.83
CA TRP A 13 2.96 -23.49 -0.94
C TRP A 13 2.50 -22.29 -0.10
N PHE A 14 1.80 -21.35 -0.72
CA PHE A 14 1.32 -20.14 -0.04
C PHE A 14 0.23 -20.47 0.98
N ALA A 15 -0.74 -21.28 0.60
CA ALA A 15 -1.84 -21.68 1.49
C ALA A 15 -1.35 -22.47 2.71
N ASP A 16 -0.38 -23.38 2.52
CA ASP A 16 0.22 -24.15 3.60
C ASP A 16 1.03 -23.27 4.56
N ARG A 17 1.72 -22.28 4.03
CA ARG A 17 2.58 -21.38 4.81
C ARG A 17 1.79 -20.31 5.56
N TYR A 18 0.70 -19.84 4.96
CA TYR A 18 -0.13 -18.74 5.48
C TYR A 18 -1.62 -19.13 5.51
N PRO A 19 -1.98 -20.07 6.41
CA PRO A 19 -3.36 -20.60 6.44
C PRO A 19 -4.41 -19.54 6.82
N THR A 20 -4.01 -18.45 7.49
CA THR A 20 -4.89 -17.34 7.89
C THR A 20 -4.93 -16.20 6.88
N PHE A 21 -4.16 -16.27 5.80
CA PHE A 21 -3.94 -15.18 4.85
C PHE A 21 -5.22 -14.46 4.42
N PHE A 22 -6.23 -15.22 4.00
CA PHE A 22 -7.49 -14.62 3.52
C PHE A 22 -8.27 -13.93 4.63
N GLU A 23 -8.24 -14.51 5.83
CA GLU A 23 -8.88 -13.90 6.99
C GLU A 23 -8.11 -12.64 7.42
N ASP A 24 -6.78 -12.67 7.39
CA ASP A 24 -5.94 -11.52 7.74
C ASP A 24 -6.19 -10.35 6.78
N VAL A 25 -6.20 -10.61 5.45
CA VAL A 25 -6.54 -9.59 4.44
C VAL A 25 -7.95 -9.04 4.68
N LYS A 26 -8.91 -9.89 4.96
CA LYS A 26 -10.29 -9.47 5.28
C LYS A 26 -10.34 -8.61 6.54
N GLN A 27 -9.59 -8.94 7.58
CA GLN A 27 -9.54 -8.12 8.82
C GLN A 27 -8.93 -6.74 8.55
N VAL A 28 -7.90 -6.63 7.70
CA VAL A 28 -7.37 -5.35 7.24
C VAL A 28 -8.45 -4.55 6.51
N CYS A 29 -9.14 -5.16 5.54
CA CYS A 29 -10.23 -4.50 4.81
C CYS A 29 -11.34 -4.00 5.74
N LEU A 30 -11.75 -4.82 6.71
CA LEU A 30 -12.75 -4.42 7.71
C LEU A 30 -12.25 -3.30 8.62
N ALA A 31 -10.96 -3.25 8.94
CA ALA A 31 -10.37 -2.15 9.70
C ALA A 31 -10.43 -0.84 8.90
N CYS A 32 -10.13 -0.86 7.60
CA CYS A 32 -10.31 0.28 6.71
C CYS A 32 -11.78 0.76 6.69
N CYS A 33 -12.73 -0.16 6.50
CA CYS A 33 -14.15 0.15 6.50
C CYS A 33 -14.58 0.80 7.82
N ARG A 34 -14.15 0.25 8.96
CA ARG A 34 -14.45 0.82 10.29
C ARG A 34 -13.88 2.22 10.45
N LEU A 35 -12.65 2.45 10.00
CA LEU A 35 -12.01 3.77 10.05
C LEU A 35 -12.81 4.81 9.26
N MET A 36 -13.33 4.41 8.10
CA MET A 36 -14.10 5.30 7.23
C MET A 36 -15.58 5.40 7.60
N GLY A 37 -16.02 4.70 8.64
CA GLY A 37 -17.43 4.68 9.08
C GLY A 37 -18.36 3.92 8.14
N GLU A 38 -17.81 3.07 7.27
CA GLU A 38 -18.56 2.32 6.26
C GLU A 38 -18.75 0.87 6.71
N PRO A 39 -19.94 0.26 6.53
CA PRO A 39 -20.18 -1.12 6.94
C PRO A 39 -19.52 -2.15 6.00
N ARG A 40 -19.09 -1.73 4.84
CA ARG A 40 -18.54 -2.58 3.76
C ARG A 40 -17.72 -1.76 2.77
N PRO A 41 -16.97 -2.44 1.88
CA PRO A 41 -16.23 -1.77 0.81
C PRO A 41 -17.09 -0.82 0.00
N ALA A 42 -16.43 0.10 -0.60
CA ALA A 42 -17.04 1.10 -1.44
C ALA A 42 -17.67 0.53 -2.72
N SER A 43 -17.11 -0.54 -3.25
CA SER A 43 -17.66 -1.34 -4.34
C SER A 43 -18.32 -2.62 -3.81
N SER A 44 -19.24 -3.22 -4.58
CA SER A 44 -19.86 -4.50 -4.23
C SER A 44 -18.84 -5.63 -4.14
N ASP A 45 -17.82 -5.57 -4.99
CA ASP A 45 -16.74 -6.54 -5.10
C ASP A 45 -15.41 -5.81 -5.16
N TYR A 46 -14.36 -6.41 -4.61
CA TYR A 46 -13.00 -5.88 -4.68
C TYR A 46 -12.01 -6.99 -5.00
N LEU A 47 -11.20 -6.80 -6.04
CA LEU A 47 -10.24 -7.78 -6.52
C LEU A 47 -8.82 -7.40 -6.06
N PHE A 48 -8.14 -8.32 -5.39
CA PHE A 48 -6.70 -8.26 -5.18
C PHE A 48 -5.98 -9.14 -6.19
N VAL A 49 -5.03 -8.58 -6.91
CA VAL A 49 -4.10 -9.32 -7.79
C VAL A 49 -2.72 -9.28 -7.16
N LEU A 50 -2.24 -10.43 -6.68
CA LEU A 50 -0.93 -10.53 -6.04
C LEU A 50 0.09 -11.17 -6.99
N HIS A 51 1.13 -10.42 -7.33
CA HIS A 51 2.31 -10.90 -8.01
C HIS A 51 3.42 -11.20 -7.00
N LEU A 52 3.68 -12.48 -6.76
CA LEU A 52 4.81 -12.92 -5.95
C LEU A 52 6.05 -13.09 -6.83
N LEU A 53 7.02 -12.24 -6.64
CA LEU A 53 8.32 -12.25 -7.32
C LEU A 53 9.41 -12.74 -6.36
N ASP A 54 10.61 -12.95 -6.86
CA ASP A 54 11.78 -13.23 -5.99
C ASP A 54 12.09 -12.02 -5.11
N GLU A 55 12.03 -10.82 -5.68
CA GLU A 55 12.16 -9.53 -5.01
C GLU A 55 11.15 -8.55 -5.60
N GLY A 56 10.72 -7.58 -4.83
CA GLY A 56 9.79 -6.54 -5.26
C GLY A 56 8.92 -6.04 -4.11
N TYR A 57 8.47 -4.81 -4.24
CA TYR A 57 7.52 -4.17 -3.32
C TYR A 57 6.79 -3.06 -4.08
N GLY A 58 5.49 -3.06 -4.02
CA GLY A 58 4.65 -1.99 -4.56
C GLY A 58 3.23 -2.43 -4.81
N GLY A 59 2.39 -1.48 -5.11
CA GLY A 59 1.01 -1.70 -5.47
C GLY A 59 0.53 -0.63 -6.44
N LEU A 60 -0.66 -0.86 -6.96
CA LEU A 60 -1.38 0.12 -7.78
C LEU A 60 -2.88 -0.06 -7.54
N GLU A 61 -3.45 0.96 -6.96
CA GLU A 61 -4.86 1.02 -6.66
C GLU A 61 -5.74 1.29 -7.88
N HIS A 62 -6.96 0.77 -7.83
CA HIS A 62 -8.06 1.05 -8.76
C HIS A 62 -9.36 1.26 -7.97
N ASP A 63 -10.45 1.58 -8.65
CA ASP A 63 -11.74 1.85 -8.00
C ASP A 63 -12.29 0.64 -7.23
N ASP A 64 -12.10 -0.57 -7.75
CA ASP A 64 -12.64 -1.83 -7.25
C ASP A 64 -11.60 -2.97 -7.24
N SER A 65 -10.33 -2.65 -7.41
CA SER A 65 -9.26 -3.64 -7.45
C SER A 65 -7.90 -3.01 -7.12
N THR A 66 -6.93 -3.86 -6.83
CA THR A 66 -5.52 -3.46 -6.71
C THR A 66 -4.60 -4.56 -7.22
N VAL A 67 -3.47 -4.15 -7.76
CA VAL A 67 -2.34 -5.03 -8.04
C VAL A 67 -1.31 -4.84 -6.94
N LEU A 68 -0.85 -5.93 -6.36
CA LEU A 68 0.21 -5.98 -5.37
C LEU A 68 1.41 -6.73 -5.95
N VAL A 69 2.59 -6.17 -5.78
CA VAL A 69 3.87 -6.82 -6.10
C VAL A 69 4.64 -7.00 -4.81
N TYR A 70 5.03 -8.23 -4.51
CA TYR A 70 5.75 -8.52 -3.28
C TYR A 70 6.81 -9.60 -3.44
N GLY A 71 7.96 -9.42 -2.77
CA GLY A 71 9.03 -10.41 -2.74
C GLY A 71 8.65 -11.60 -1.86
N ARG A 72 8.56 -12.81 -2.44
CA ARG A 72 8.17 -14.01 -1.70
C ARG A 72 9.11 -14.32 -0.53
N ARG A 73 10.40 -14.01 -0.64
CA ARG A 73 11.38 -14.21 0.44
C ARG A 73 11.08 -13.33 1.66
N ASN A 74 10.53 -12.15 1.44
CA ASN A 74 10.15 -11.26 2.53
C ASN A 74 9.00 -11.84 3.38
N LEU A 75 8.12 -12.63 2.76
CA LEU A 75 7.03 -13.30 3.48
C LEU A 75 7.52 -14.38 4.46
N GLU A 76 8.76 -14.84 4.36
CA GLU A 76 9.31 -15.89 5.24
C GLU A 76 9.55 -15.41 6.69
N THR A 77 9.54 -14.09 6.90
CA THR A 77 9.70 -13.49 8.23
C THR A 77 8.40 -12.87 8.72
N SER A 78 8.19 -12.87 10.05
CA SER A 78 7.02 -12.21 10.65
C SER A 78 6.96 -10.72 10.33
N SER A 79 8.12 -10.05 10.30
CA SER A 79 8.21 -8.64 9.90
C SER A 79 7.83 -8.43 8.43
N GLY A 80 8.31 -9.30 7.54
CA GLY A 80 7.95 -9.21 6.12
C GLY A 80 6.46 -9.48 5.88
N TYR A 81 5.87 -10.46 6.56
CA TYR A 81 4.43 -10.69 6.46
C TYR A 81 3.62 -9.49 6.98
N ARG A 82 4.04 -8.87 8.08
CA ARG A 82 3.43 -7.64 8.57
C ARG A 82 3.52 -6.51 7.54
N LYS A 83 4.70 -6.30 6.93
CA LYS A 83 4.87 -5.29 5.85
C LYS A 83 4.01 -5.59 4.62
N PHE A 84 3.77 -6.86 4.34
CA PHE A 84 2.80 -7.25 3.31
C PHE A 84 1.37 -6.83 3.69
N LEU A 85 0.94 -7.02 4.93
CA LEU A 85 -0.37 -6.58 5.39
C LEU A 85 -0.51 -5.05 5.42
N GLN A 86 0.59 -4.33 5.67
CA GLN A 86 0.64 -2.87 5.50
C GLN A 86 0.43 -2.48 4.03
N LEU A 87 1.07 -3.16 3.08
CA LEU A 87 0.84 -2.93 1.65
C LEU A 87 -0.62 -3.21 1.27
N VAL A 88 -1.22 -4.28 1.76
CA VAL A 88 -2.66 -4.55 1.56
C VAL A 88 -3.52 -3.41 2.10
N ALA A 89 -3.19 -2.90 3.29
CA ALA A 89 -3.89 -1.79 3.91
C ALA A 89 -3.75 -0.50 3.09
N HIS A 90 -2.53 -0.22 2.60
CA HIS A 90 -2.22 0.94 1.76
C HIS A 90 -3.09 0.98 0.51
N GLU A 91 -3.00 -0.06 -0.30
CA GLU A 91 -3.72 -0.15 -1.57
C GLU A 91 -5.25 -0.19 -1.39
N TYR A 92 -5.70 -0.89 -0.35
CA TYR A 92 -7.14 -0.96 -0.08
C TYR A 92 -7.70 0.37 0.45
N PHE A 93 -6.93 1.12 1.26
CA PHE A 93 -7.33 2.43 1.77
C PHE A 93 -7.45 3.48 0.67
N HIS A 94 -6.73 3.33 -0.42
CA HIS A 94 -6.85 4.18 -1.61
C HIS A 94 -8.26 4.21 -2.24
N GLN A 95 -9.15 3.28 -1.92
CA GLN A 95 -10.57 3.38 -2.32
C GLN A 95 -11.19 4.69 -1.83
N TRP A 96 -10.75 5.19 -0.68
CA TRP A 96 -11.21 6.47 -0.12
C TRP A 96 -10.22 7.59 -0.41
N ASN A 97 -8.99 7.44 0.01
CA ASN A 97 -7.91 8.40 -0.22
C ASN A 97 -7.07 7.92 -1.41
N VAL A 98 -7.50 8.23 -2.42
CA VAL A 98 -7.36 9.02 -3.64
C VAL A 98 -8.49 8.74 -4.65
N ARG A 99 -9.15 7.58 -4.57
CA ARG A 99 -10.18 7.25 -5.59
C ARG A 99 -11.49 8.03 -5.38
N ARG A 100 -11.82 8.39 -4.14
CA ARG A 100 -12.98 9.21 -3.79
C ARG A 100 -12.61 10.63 -3.37
N LEU A 101 -11.66 10.77 -2.46
CA LEU A 101 -11.03 12.05 -2.12
C LEU A 101 -9.96 12.36 -3.17
N THR A 102 -10.38 12.48 -4.42
CA THR A 102 -9.47 12.64 -5.55
C THR A 102 -8.99 14.09 -5.65
N PRO A 103 -7.67 14.32 -5.74
CA PRO A 103 -7.15 15.63 -6.10
C PRO A 103 -7.78 16.13 -7.40
N ARG A 104 -8.10 17.43 -7.43
CA ARG A 104 -8.75 18.06 -8.57
C ARG A 104 -7.95 17.87 -9.87
N GLU A 105 -6.65 17.89 -9.75
CA GLU A 105 -5.69 17.76 -10.86
C GLU A 105 -5.68 16.38 -11.50
N LEU A 106 -6.20 15.35 -10.81
CA LEU A 106 -6.35 14.00 -11.34
C LEU A 106 -7.68 13.77 -12.09
N ARG A 107 -8.52 14.78 -12.22
CA ARG A 107 -9.81 14.66 -12.93
C ARG A 107 -9.89 15.60 -14.14
N PRO A 108 -10.20 15.08 -15.35
CA PRO A 108 -10.37 13.66 -15.68
C PRO A 108 -9.03 12.92 -15.72
N VAL A 109 -9.05 11.62 -15.47
CA VAL A 109 -7.86 10.77 -15.57
C VAL A 109 -7.45 10.66 -17.04
N ASP A 110 -6.19 10.96 -17.34
CA ASP A 110 -5.59 10.80 -18.68
C ASP A 110 -4.36 9.87 -18.55
N TYR A 111 -4.52 8.62 -18.95
CA TYR A 111 -3.45 7.61 -18.89
C TYR A 111 -2.33 7.83 -19.92
N ASN A 112 -2.48 8.78 -20.86
CA ASN A 112 -1.45 9.09 -21.86
C ASN A 112 -0.47 10.18 -21.37
N ARG A 113 -0.69 10.74 -20.20
CA ARG A 113 0.10 11.84 -19.66
C ARG A 113 0.50 11.57 -18.22
N ALA A 114 1.69 12.03 -17.87
CA ALA A 114 2.13 12.04 -16.48
C ALA A 114 1.24 13.01 -15.67
N SER A 115 0.68 12.51 -14.56
CA SER A 115 -0.13 13.34 -13.66
C SER A 115 0.75 14.00 -12.62
N VAL A 116 1.20 15.21 -12.92
CA VAL A 116 1.98 16.01 -11.96
C VAL A 116 1.01 16.73 -11.03
N ILE A 117 1.03 16.35 -9.76
CA ILE A 117 0.15 16.93 -8.74
C ILE A 117 0.94 17.41 -7.53
N PRO A 118 0.64 18.59 -6.99
CA PRO A 118 1.34 19.14 -5.82
C PRO A 118 0.94 18.46 -4.51
N THR A 119 -0.08 17.60 -4.53
CA THR A 119 -0.71 16.99 -3.34
C THR A 119 -0.47 15.48 -3.25
N LEU A 120 0.47 14.91 -4.02
CA LEU A 120 0.81 13.48 -3.93
C LEU A 120 1.24 13.09 -2.51
N TRP A 121 1.95 13.99 -1.80
CA TRP A 121 2.32 13.80 -0.40
C TRP A 121 1.12 13.56 0.52
N PHE A 122 -0.04 14.13 0.20
CA PHE A 122 -1.26 13.90 0.96
C PHE A 122 -1.86 12.53 0.61
N ALA A 123 -1.96 12.22 -0.67
CA ALA A 123 -2.47 10.95 -1.14
C ALA A 123 -1.67 9.78 -0.54
N GLU A 124 -0.35 9.82 -0.69
CA GLU A 124 0.54 8.76 -0.26
C GLU A 124 0.88 8.84 1.25
N GLY A 125 1.17 10.04 1.75
CA GLY A 125 1.59 10.20 3.14
C GLY A 125 0.49 9.92 4.15
N VAL A 126 -0.76 10.33 3.87
CA VAL A 126 -1.90 9.98 4.73
C VAL A 126 -2.19 8.48 4.64
N THR A 127 -2.14 7.90 3.46
CA THR A 127 -2.31 6.45 3.29
C THR A 127 -1.22 5.68 4.02
N SER A 128 0.05 6.09 3.91
CA SER A 128 1.18 5.46 4.62
C SER A 128 1.09 5.60 6.14
N TYR A 129 0.50 6.68 6.65
CA TYR A 129 0.21 6.77 8.09
C TYR A 129 -0.81 5.72 8.54
N PHE A 130 -1.87 5.54 7.77
CA PHE A 130 -2.91 4.59 8.12
C PHE A 130 -2.53 3.15 7.83
N ASP A 131 -1.71 2.86 6.81
CA ASP A 131 -1.32 1.49 6.46
C ASP A 131 -0.56 0.78 7.60
N GLN A 132 0.22 1.52 8.40
CA GLN A 132 0.86 1.01 9.60
C GLN A 132 -0.12 0.82 10.77
N LEU A 133 -1.11 1.69 10.88
CA LEU A 133 -2.09 1.67 11.98
C LEU A 133 -3.18 0.61 11.78
N LEU A 134 -3.58 0.37 10.53
CA LEU A 134 -4.69 -0.52 10.20
C LEU A 134 -4.44 -2.00 10.58
N PRO A 135 -3.26 -2.59 10.34
CA PRO A 135 -2.95 -3.94 10.85
C PRO A 135 -2.99 -4.02 12.38
N LEU A 136 -2.56 -2.96 13.08
CA LEU A 136 -2.68 -2.89 14.54
C LEU A 136 -4.14 -2.89 14.99
N THR A 137 -4.99 -2.06 14.38
CA THR A 137 -6.42 -2.01 14.71
C THR A 137 -7.19 -3.26 14.29
N ALA A 138 -6.66 -4.00 13.33
CA ALA A 138 -7.15 -5.32 12.92
C ALA A 138 -6.71 -6.46 13.87
N GLY A 139 -5.81 -6.19 14.83
CA GLY A 139 -5.26 -7.21 15.74
C GLY A 139 -4.19 -8.11 15.10
N LEU A 140 -3.61 -7.68 13.97
CA LEU A 140 -2.62 -8.43 13.18
C LEU A 140 -1.18 -7.97 13.42
N SER A 141 -1.00 -6.92 14.21
CA SER A 141 0.29 -6.48 14.72
C SER A 141 0.16 -6.00 16.16
N THR A 142 1.28 -5.83 16.84
CA THR A 142 1.33 -5.35 18.22
C THR A 142 1.68 -3.86 18.28
N PRO A 143 1.37 -3.15 19.38
CA PRO A 143 1.86 -1.79 19.58
C PRO A 143 3.39 -1.67 19.46
N GLN A 144 4.12 -2.69 19.89
CA GLN A 144 5.58 -2.74 19.76
C GLN A 144 6.02 -2.75 18.30
N ASP A 145 5.36 -3.57 17.47
CA ASP A 145 5.62 -3.61 16.02
C ASP A 145 5.34 -2.27 15.36
N TYR A 146 4.19 -1.66 15.68
CA TYR A 146 3.81 -0.34 15.17
C TYR A 146 4.84 0.73 15.53
N PHE A 147 5.28 0.80 16.80
CA PHE A 147 6.29 1.77 17.20
C PHE A 147 7.66 1.49 16.61
N SER A 148 7.99 0.23 16.32
CA SER A 148 9.23 -0.12 15.62
C SER A 148 9.21 0.41 14.18
N ASP A 149 8.13 0.14 13.44
CA ASP A 149 7.99 0.57 12.05
C ASP A 149 7.93 2.12 11.94
N LEU A 150 7.18 2.77 12.82
CA LEU A 150 7.13 4.24 12.92
C LEU A 150 8.51 4.82 13.26
N GLY A 151 9.26 4.16 14.15
CA GLY A 151 10.62 4.57 14.51
C GLY A 151 11.60 4.47 13.34
N GLU A 152 11.46 3.46 12.48
CA GLU A 152 12.25 3.34 11.23
C GLU A 152 11.95 4.53 10.29
N ASP A 153 10.69 4.87 10.09
CA ASP A 153 10.30 5.97 9.21
C ASP A 153 10.73 7.34 9.75
N LEU A 154 10.55 7.58 11.04
CA LEU A 154 11.03 8.80 11.69
C LEU A 154 12.55 8.92 11.61
N SER A 155 13.29 7.82 11.79
CA SER A 155 14.74 7.80 11.66
C SER A 155 15.16 8.14 10.24
N ARG A 156 14.53 7.54 9.24
CA ARG A 156 14.75 7.84 7.82
C ARG A 156 14.50 9.32 7.53
N TYR A 157 13.35 9.84 7.98
CA TYR A 157 12.99 11.25 7.81
C TYR A 157 14.01 12.20 8.45
N LEU A 158 14.44 11.92 9.68
CA LEU A 158 15.35 12.79 10.42
C LEU A 158 16.78 12.74 9.87
N LEU A 159 17.24 11.58 9.42
CA LEU A 159 18.60 11.36 8.92
C LEU A 159 18.77 11.76 7.45
N THR A 160 17.68 11.78 6.67
CA THR A 160 17.73 12.16 5.26
C THR A 160 17.66 13.68 5.10
N PRO A 161 18.62 14.32 4.40
CA PRO A 161 18.66 15.77 4.27
C PRO A 161 17.59 16.36 3.34
N GLY A 162 16.86 15.55 2.61
CA GLY A 162 15.87 15.97 1.59
C GLY A 162 14.88 17.02 2.10
N ARG A 163 14.43 16.90 3.36
CA ARG A 163 13.50 17.86 3.99
C ARG A 163 14.06 19.29 4.13
N GLN A 164 15.40 19.46 4.04
CA GLN A 164 16.06 20.76 4.09
C GLN A 164 16.27 21.37 2.70
N VAL A 165 16.07 20.57 1.65
CA VAL A 165 16.38 20.90 0.26
C VAL A 165 15.13 21.08 -0.56
N GLN A 166 14.05 20.33 -0.23
CA GLN A 166 12.85 20.24 -1.03
C GLN A 166 11.60 20.24 -0.16
N THR A 167 10.59 20.98 -0.56
CA THR A 167 9.28 20.97 0.08
C THR A 167 8.47 19.72 -0.30
N LEU A 168 7.44 19.36 0.49
CA LEU A 168 6.53 18.27 0.15
C LEU A 168 5.81 18.50 -1.19
N ARG A 169 5.51 19.75 -1.52
CA ARG A 169 4.92 20.13 -2.80
C ARG A 169 5.87 19.82 -3.96
N GLU A 170 7.10 20.32 -3.90
CA GLU A 170 8.11 20.07 -4.93
C GLU A 170 8.40 18.58 -5.08
N SER A 171 8.50 17.86 -3.95
CA SER A 171 8.67 16.41 -3.96
C SER A 171 7.51 15.70 -4.68
N SER A 172 6.28 16.17 -4.45
CA SER A 172 5.09 15.63 -5.12
C SER A 172 5.10 15.89 -6.63
N GLU A 173 5.42 17.11 -7.03
CA GLU A 173 5.46 17.52 -8.45
C GLU A 173 6.57 16.80 -9.23
N GLU A 174 7.69 16.47 -8.57
CA GLU A 174 8.84 15.81 -9.18
C GLU A 174 8.83 14.28 -9.04
N ALA A 175 7.94 13.71 -8.24
CA ALA A 175 7.92 12.28 -7.95
C ALA A 175 7.83 11.41 -9.21
N TRP A 176 7.10 11.86 -10.22
CA TRP A 176 6.96 11.13 -11.47
C TRP A 176 8.29 10.89 -12.21
N VAL A 177 9.21 11.85 -12.11
CA VAL A 177 10.54 11.77 -12.76
C VAL A 177 11.59 11.21 -11.80
N LYS A 178 11.64 11.71 -10.56
CA LYS A 178 12.71 11.40 -9.62
C LYS A 178 12.46 10.14 -8.79
N LEU A 179 11.21 9.70 -8.64
CA LEU A 179 10.87 8.51 -7.85
C LEU A 179 10.43 7.35 -8.76
N TYR A 180 9.36 7.52 -9.52
CA TYR A 180 8.75 6.43 -10.30
C TYR A 180 9.54 6.06 -11.56
N LYS A 181 10.43 6.91 -12.04
CA LYS A 181 11.29 6.68 -13.21
C LYS A 181 12.77 6.89 -12.92
N ALA A 182 13.19 6.69 -11.68
CA ALA A 182 14.59 6.89 -11.26
C ALA A 182 15.57 6.08 -12.12
N ASP A 183 15.22 4.84 -12.44
CA ASP A 183 16.08 3.94 -13.23
C ASP A 183 16.35 4.40 -14.67
N ALA A 184 15.57 5.33 -15.18
CA ALA A 184 15.80 5.90 -16.52
C ALA A 184 16.96 6.92 -16.55
N TYR A 185 17.45 7.35 -15.39
CA TYR A 185 18.43 8.45 -15.24
C TYR A 185 19.55 8.15 -14.23
N SER A 186 19.54 6.96 -13.60
CA SER A 186 20.58 6.52 -12.66
C SER A 186 21.71 5.76 -13.33
#